data_89f4dac7297f3acb91f19a3e3e106b6f
#
_entry.id   89f4dac7297f3acb91f19a3e3e106b6f
#
_cell.length_a   1.000
_cell.length_b   1.000
_cell.length_c   1.000
_cell.angle_alpha   90.00
_cell.angle_beta   90.00
_cell.angle_gamma   90.00
#
_symmetry.space_group_name_H-M   'P 1'
#
loop_
_entity.id
_entity.type
_entity.pdbx_description
1 polymer ?
#
loop_
_entity_poly.entity_id
_entity_poly.type
_entity_poly.pdbx_seq_one_letter_code
_entity_poly.pdbx_strand_id
1 'polypeptide(L)'
;IMSKKNQSNRLTIQQKDSKGVVGIFGAEAQKHDITVGEVSHLALKQLQEEYPQLEFQYRASIKKEEINKALKKIDPELGKTLFVSNSSIIPDGGIVEVKDDNGEWRIVLVSEAKHQGKDIENIKAGKLVGAKNDQDLMAAGNAIERSHKNISEIANLMLAESHFPYVL
;
A
#
# COMPACT_ATOMS: atom_id res chain seq x y z
N ILE A 1 -0.25 -22.78 19.70
CA ILE A 1 0.13 -22.04 18.47
C ILE A 1 -0.33 -20.61 18.70
N MET A 2 0.59 -19.73 19.12
CA MET A 2 0.28 -18.29 19.25
C MET A 2 0.09 -17.70 17.85
N SER A 3 -1.11 -17.25 17.54
CA SER A 3 -1.41 -16.45 16.36
C SER A 3 -0.51 -15.21 16.37
N LYS A 4 0.26 -15.00 15.31
CA LYS A 4 1.03 -13.75 15.11
C LYS A 4 0.03 -12.61 15.11
N LYS A 5 -0.05 -11.84 16.19
CA LYS A 5 -0.86 -10.62 16.24
C LYS A 5 -0.30 -9.65 15.20
N ASN A 6 -1.13 -9.21 14.26
CA ASN A 6 -0.76 -8.18 13.29
C ASN A 6 -0.27 -6.92 14.01
N GLN A 7 0.64 -6.18 13.39
CA GLN A 7 1.20 -4.94 13.94
C GLN A 7 0.10 -3.93 14.29
N SER A 8 -0.93 -3.81 13.45
CA SER A 8 -2.12 -3.00 13.70
C SER A 8 -2.88 -3.41 14.96
N ASN A 9 -2.96 -4.72 15.27
CA ASN A 9 -3.57 -5.19 16.51
C ASN A 9 -2.75 -4.82 17.74
N ARG A 10 -1.42 -4.82 17.65
CA ARG A 10 -0.55 -4.39 18.76
C ARG A 10 -0.73 -2.90 19.04
N LEU A 11 -0.74 -2.07 17.99
CA LEU A 11 -0.94 -0.63 18.10
C LEU A 11 -2.33 -0.31 18.69
N THR A 12 -3.39 -1.01 18.26
CA THR A 12 -4.74 -0.84 18.81
C THR A 12 -4.82 -1.24 20.30
N ILE A 13 -4.12 -2.30 20.72
CA ILE A 13 -4.05 -2.71 22.13
C ILE A 13 -3.28 -1.67 22.92
N GLN A 14 -2.12 -1.24 22.45
CA GLN A 14 -1.29 -0.24 23.10
C GLN A 14 -2.02 1.10 23.29
N GLN A 15 -2.89 1.46 22.35
CA GLN A 15 -3.73 2.65 22.44
C GLN A 15 -4.89 2.51 23.43
N LYS A 16 -5.51 1.32 23.51
CA LYS A 16 -6.57 1.04 24.51
C LYS A 16 -6.03 1.15 25.93
N ASP A 17 -4.77 0.75 26.13
CA ASP A 17 -4.09 0.84 27.41
C ASP A 17 -3.66 2.30 27.75
N SER A 18 -3.70 3.20 26.78
CA SER A 18 -3.34 4.61 26.89
C SER A 18 -4.56 5.48 27.22
N LYS A 19 -5.16 5.33 28.41
CA LYS A 19 -6.10 6.26 29.06
C LYS A 19 -7.18 6.87 28.14
N GLY A 20 -7.89 6.06 27.37
CA GLY A 20 -9.07 6.52 26.61
C GLY A 20 -8.79 7.17 25.27
N VAL A 21 -7.60 6.97 24.71
CA VAL A 21 -7.31 7.31 23.31
C VAL A 21 -8.16 6.44 22.39
N VAL A 22 -8.82 7.06 21.42
CA VAL A 22 -9.63 6.36 20.42
C VAL A 22 -8.70 5.60 19.49
N GLY A 23 -8.97 4.30 19.24
CA GLY A 23 -8.14 3.45 18.37
C GLY A 23 -7.99 4.06 16.97
N ILE A 24 -6.75 4.15 16.48
CA ILE A 24 -6.44 4.78 15.17
C ILE A 24 -6.95 3.91 14.02
N PHE A 25 -6.79 2.59 14.17
CA PHE A 25 -7.19 1.62 13.16
C PHE A 25 -8.53 1.01 13.56
N GLY A 26 -9.60 1.51 12.97
CA GLY A 26 -10.97 1.06 13.25
C GLY A 26 -11.66 0.52 12.00
N ALA A 27 -12.95 0.24 12.14
CA ALA A 27 -13.81 -0.20 11.03
C ALA A 27 -13.83 0.80 9.85
N GLU A 28 -13.66 2.09 10.13
CA GLU A 28 -13.61 3.13 9.10
C GLU A 28 -12.38 3.04 8.21
N ALA A 29 -11.19 2.76 8.77
CA ALA A 29 -9.98 2.55 7.99
C ALA A 29 -10.13 1.31 7.09
N GLN A 30 -10.67 0.20 7.62
CA GLN A 30 -10.94 -0.99 6.82
C GLN A 30 -11.96 -0.73 5.71
N LYS A 31 -13.01 0.04 5.99
CA LYS A 31 -14.00 0.42 4.99
C LYS A 31 -13.35 1.27 3.89
N HIS A 32 -12.46 2.18 4.25
CA HIS A 32 -11.73 3.00 3.30
C HIS A 32 -10.85 2.14 2.37
N ASP A 33 -10.10 1.18 2.91
CA ASP A 33 -9.27 0.26 2.13
C ASP A 33 -10.14 -0.56 1.14
N ILE A 34 -11.30 -1.05 1.58
CA ILE A 34 -12.27 -1.76 0.72
C ILE A 34 -12.75 -0.84 -0.40
N THR A 35 -13.12 0.41 -0.08
CA THR A 35 -13.61 1.37 -1.07
C THR A 35 -12.56 1.69 -2.13
N VAL A 36 -11.28 1.83 -1.76
CA VAL A 36 -10.20 2.04 -2.74
C VAL A 36 -10.04 0.83 -3.65
N GLY A 37 -10.17 -0.39 -3.12
CA GLY A 37 -10.19 -1.60 -3.93
C GLY A 37 -11.37 -1.62 -4.92
N GLU A 38 -12.58 -1.25 -4.48
CA GLU A 38 -13.77 -1.15 -5.35
C GLU A 38 -13.57 -0.13 -6.46
N VAL A 39 -13.00 1.04 -6.17
CA VAL A 39 -12.68 2.07 -7.17
C VAL A 39 -11.69 1.53 -8.21
N SER A 40 -10.67 0.78 -7.80
CA SER A 40 -9.71 0.16 -8.73
C SER A 40 -10.38 -0.86 -9.67
N HIS A 41 -11.32 -1.65 -9.16
CA HIS A 41 -12.10 -2.56 -9.99
C HIS A 41 -13.05 -1.84 -10.95
N LEU A 42 -13.64 -0.70 -10.53
CA LEU A 42 -14.44 0.13 -11.43
C LEU A 42 -13.58 0.75 -12.53
N ALA A 43 -12.38 1.25 -12.20
CA ALA A 43 -11.42 1.76 -13.18
C ALA A 43 -11.01 0.67 -14.19
N LEU A 44 -10.71 -0.54 -13.71
CA LEU A 44 -10.43 -1.70 -14.57
C LEU A 44 -11.58 -1.97 -15.55
N LYS A 45 -12.80 -2.03 -15.04
CA LYS A 45 -13.99 -2.27 -15.87
C LYS A 45 -14.16 -1.19 -16.93
N GLN A 46 -14.00 0.08 -16.56
CA GLN A 46 -14.09 1.20 -17.49
C GLN A 46 -13.00 1.12 -18.58
N LEU A 47 -11.76 0.78 -18.21
CA LEU A 47 -10.69 0.57 -19.19
C LEU A 47 -11.00 -0.56 -20.18
N GLN A 48 -11.57 -1.67 -19.70
CA GLN A 48 -11.99 -2.78 -20.55
C GLN A 48 -13.12 -2.41 -21.52
N GLU A 49 -14.05 -1.54 -21.08
CA GLU A 49 -15.14 -1.03 -21.92
C GLU A 49 -14.65 -0.02 -22.96
N GLU A 50 -13.74 0.88 -22.59
CA GLU A 50 -13.20 1.91 -23.48
C GLU A 50 -12.16 1.36 -24.48
N TYR A 51 -11.42 0.33 -24.08
CA TYR A 51 -10.35 -0.27 -24.88
C TYR A 51 -10.54 -1.80 -25.05
N PRO A 52 -11.63 -2.25 -25.69
CA PRO A 52 -11.96 -3.68 -25.78
C PRO A 52 -10.94 -4.51 -26.56
N GLN A 53 -10.04 -3.86 -27.31
CA GLN A 53 -8.96 -4.52 -28.04
C GLN A 53 -7.74 -4.83 -27.18
N LEU A 54 -7.66 -4.28 -25.95
CA LEU A 54 -6.55 -4.47 -25.01
C LEU A 54 -6.95 -5.49 -23.93
N GLU A 55 -5.97 -6.25 -23.47
CA GLU A 55 -6.14 -7.19 -22.37
C GLU A 55 -5.70 -6.53 -21.06
N PHE A 56 -6.61 -6.45 -20.08
CA PHE A 56 -6.35 -5.88 -18.76
C PHE A 56 -6.51 -6.93 -17.68
N GLN A 57 -5.73 -6.79 -16.59
CA GLN A 57 -5.89 -7.60 -15.38
C GLN A 57 -5.75 -6.77 -14.10
N TYR A 58 -6.31 -7.33 -13.03
CA TYR A 58 -6.10 -6.84 -11.67
C TYR A 58 -5.15 -7.77 -10.92
N ARG A 59 -4.22 -7.18 -10.17
CA ARG A 59 -3.34 -7.90 -9.23
C ARG A 59 -3.41 -7.28 -7.85
N ALA A 60 -3.58 -8.11 -6.83
CA ALA A 60 -3.59 -7.67 -5.45
C ALA A 60 -2.18 -7.46 -4.88
N SER A 61 -1.16 -8.03 -5.50
CA SER A 61 0.21 -7.97 -4.96
C SER A 61 1.27 -8.20 -6.02
N ILE A 62 2.48 -7.70 -5.75
CA ILE A 62 3.71 -7.97 -6.52
C ILE A 62 4.72 -8.61 -5.59
N LYS A 63 5.34 -9.69 -6.03
CA LYS A 63 6.44 -10.33 -5.31
C LYS A 63 7.72 -9.49 -5.44
N LYS A 64 8.48 -9.36 -4.37
CA LYS A 64 9.77 -8.67 -4.42
C LYS A 64 10.77 -9.32 -5.38
N GLU A 65 10.62 -10.61 -5.63
CA GLU A 65 11.39 -11.30 -6.65
C GLU A 65 11.17 -10.72 -8.06
N GLU A 66 9.94 -10.30 -8.40
CA GLU A 66 9.62 -9.67 -9.68
C GLU A 66 10.33 -8.33 -9.82
N ILE A 67 10.37 -7.54 -8.74
CA ILE A 67 11.09 -6.27 -8.68
C ILE A 67 12.59 -6.49 -8.93
N ASN A 68 13.19 -7.46 -8.25
CA ASN A 68 14.59 -7.79 -8.45
C ASN A 68 14.89 -8.27 -9.87
N LYS A 69 13.97 -9.03 -10.49
CA LYS A 69 14.11 -9.44 -11.88
C LYS A 69 14.06 -8.26 -12.84
N ALA A 70 13.16 -7.29 -12.60
CA ALA A 70 13.07 -6.07 -13.39
C ALA A 70 14.35 -5.23 -13.29
N LEU A 71 14.85 -5.01 -12.07
CA LEU A 71 16.10 -4.30 -11.83
C LEU A 71 17.31 -4.98 -12.49
N LYS A 72 17.41 -6.32 -12.42
CA LYS A 72 18.48 -7.09 -13.07
C LYS A 72 18.48 -6.99 -14.60
N LYS A 73 17.32 -6.79 -15.22
CA LYS A 73 17.23 -6.54 -16.67
C LYS A 73 17.90 -5.21 -17.06
N ILE A 74 17.90 -4.22 -16.15
CA ILE A 74 18.53 -2.92 -16.37
C ILE A 74 20.01 -2.99 -16.06
N ASP A 75 20.36 -3.47 -14.86
CA ASP A 75 21.74 -3.67 -14.41
C ASP A 75 21.79 -4.84 -13.42
N PRO A 76 22.64 -5.85 -13.66
CA PRO A 76 22.81 -6.99 -12.76
C PRO A 76 23.15 -6.60 -11.30
N GLU A 77 23.80 -5.46 -11.08
CA GLU A 77 24.15 -4.99 -9.74
C GLU A 77 22.94 -4.46 -8.97
N LEU A 78 21.94 -3.86 -9.64
CA LEU A 78 20.73 -3.33 -9.02
C LEU A 78 19.85 -4.44 -8.40
N GLY A 79 19.82 -5.61 -9.00
CA GLY A 79 19.00 -6.73 -8.54
C GLY A 79 19.59 -7.55 -7.38
N LYS A 80 20.62 -7.05 -6.69
CA LYS A 80 21.29 -7.73 -5.56
C LYS A 80 20.69 -7.38 -4.20
N THR A 81 19.57 -6.68 -4.15
CA THR A 81 18.94 -6.28 -2.89
C THR A 81 18.54 -7.49 -2.06
N LEU A 82 18.87 -7.45 -0.77
CA LEU A 82 18.45 -8.46 0.18
C LEU A 82 16.93 -8.38 0.38
N PHE A 83 16.24 -9.48 0.19
CA PHE A 83 14.82 -9.60 0.46
C PHE A 83 14.49 -10.96 1.07
N VAL A 84 13.42 -11.00 1.82
CA VAL A 84 12.89 -12.25 2.34
C VAL A 84 12.13 -12.94 1.20
N SER A 85 12.52 -14.17 0.86
CA SER A 85 11.76 -14.99 -0.09
C SER A 85 10.29 -15.04 0.31
N ASN A 86 9.39 -14.97 -0.65
CA ASN A 86 7.93 -14.88 -0.46
C ASN A 86 7.40 -13.55 0.11
N SER A 87 8.23 -12.52 0.24
CA SER A 87 7.71 -11.19 0.57
C SER A 87 7.06 -10.52 -0.65
N SER A 88 5.95 -9.84 -0.41
CA SER A 88 5.20 -9.13 -1.45
C SER A 88 4.90 -7.71 -1.01
N ILE A 89 4.66 -6.84 -1.98
CA ILE A 89 4.05 -5.54 -1.84
C ILE A 89 2.57 -5.71 -2.11
N ILE A 90 1.75 -5.15 -1.27
CA ILE A 90 0.29 -5.25 -1.33
C ILE A 90 -0.25 -3.83 -1.20
N PRO A 91 -0.46 -3.10 -2.30
CA PRO A 91 -1.16 -1.82 -2.29
C PRO A 91 -2.62 -2.03 -1.87
N ASP A 92 -3.18 -1.12 -1.09
CA ASP A 92 -4.53 -1.27 -0.51
C ASP A 92 -5.62 -1.39 -1.60
N GLY A 93 -5.48 -0.63 -2.70
CA GLY A 93 -6.38 -0.72 -3.85
C GLY A 93 -5.91 -1.64 -4.97
N GLY A 94 -4.73 -2.25 -4.83
CA GLY A 94 -4.17 -3.15 -5.82
C GLY A 94 -3.54 -2.46 -7.04
N ILE A 95 -3.40 -3.22 -8.10
CA ILE A 95 -2.65 -2.88 -9.29
C ILE A 95 -3.48 -3.28 -10.51
N VAL A 96 -3.60 -2.37 -11.47
CA VAL A 96 -4.17 -2.67 -12.80
C VAL A 96 -3.04 -2.68 -13.82
N GLU A 97 -3.03 -3.70 -14.64
CA GLU A 97 -2.04 -3.90 -15.70
C GLU A 97 -2.72 -4.05 -17.05
N VAL A 98 -2.04 -3.65 -18.10
CA VAL A 98 -2.40 -3.89 -19.50
C VAL A 98 -1.33 -4.75 -20.15
N LYS A 99 -1.72 -5.63 -21.04
CA LYS A 99 -0.79 -6.44 -21.82
C LYS A 99 -0.34 -5.64 -23.04
N ASP A 100 0.97 -5.50 -23.21
CA ASP A 100 1.55 -4.83 -24.36
C ASP A 100 1.64 -5.76 -25.60
N ASP A 101 2.04 -5.19 -26.74
CA ASP A 101 2.17 -5.91 -28.02
C ASP A 101 3.21 -7.04 -27.97
N ASN A 102 4.11 -7.04 -27.00
CA ASN A 102 5.10 -8.10 -26.78
C ASN A 102 4.57 -9.20 -25.85
N GLY A 103 3.35 -9.07 -25.36
CA GLY A 103 2.73 -9.98 -24.40
C GLY A 103 3.18 -9.77 -22.96
N GLU A 104 3.89 -8.69 -22.65
CA GLU A 104 4.34 -8.33 -21.31
C GLU A 104 3.29 -7.46 -20.59
N TRP A 105 3.10 -7.70 -19.29
CA TRP A 105 2.20 -6.90 -18.47
C TRP A 105 2.83 -5.60 -18.05
N ARG A 106 2.14 -4.47 -18.29
CA ARG A 106 2.56 -3.11 -17.93
C ARG A 106 1.60 -2.50 -16.92
N ILE A 107 2.11 -1.92 -15.86
CA ILE A 107 1.31 -1.28 -14.83
C ILE A 107 0.73 0.03 -15.37
N VAL A 108 -0.58 0.20 -15.27
CA VAL A 108 -1.31 1.41 -15.66
C VAL A 108 -2.00 2.10 -14.50
N LEU A 109 -2.15 1.43 -13.35
CA LEU A 109 -2.65 2.01 -12.11
C LEU A 109 -2.11 1.24 -10.91
N VAL A 110 -1.61 1.95 -9.92
CA VAL A 110 -1.42 1.46 -8.54
C VAL A 110 -2.20 2.38 -7.62
N SER A 111 -3.06 1.84 -6.79
CA SER A 111 -3.83 2.63 -5.84
C SER A 111 -3.57 2.19 -4.40
N GLU A 112 -3.41 3.17 -3.54
CA GLU A 112 -3.10 3.01 -2.14
C GLU A 112 -4.03 3.89 -1.31
N ALA A 113 -4.61 3.33 -0.25
CA ALA A 113 -5.40 4.08 0.69
C ALA A 113 -4.53 4.64 1.82
N LYS A 114 -4.72 5.89 2.17
CA LYS A 114 -4.10 6.50 3.35
C LYS A 114 -5.14 7.17 4.22
N HIS A 115 -5.39 6.55 5.35
CA HIS A 115 -6.30 7.06 6.35
C HIS A 115 -5.52 7.56 7.56
N GLN A 116 -5.70 8.84 7.91
CA GLN A 116 -5.05 9.43 9.09
C GLN A 116 -5.67 8.95 10.42
N GLY A 117 -6.64 8.06 10.35
CA GLY A 117 -7.31 7.52 11.52
C GLY A 117 -8.01 8.63 12.32
N LYS A 118 -7.98 8.47 13.63
CA LYS A 118 -8.58 9.41 14.58
C LYS A 118 -7.58 10.34 15.23
N ASP A 119 -6.42 10.56 14.63
CA ASP A 119 -5.39 11.45 15.16
C ASP A 119 -5.93 12.86 15.38
N ILE A 120 -6.67 13.40 14.40
CA ILE A 120 -7.25 14.75 14.50
C ILE A 120 -8.27 14.83 15.64
N GLU A 121 -9.10 13.81 15.83
CA GLU A 121 -10.07 13.76 16.94
C GLU A 121 -9.36 13.67 18.29
N ASN A 122 -8.31 12.86 18.38
CA ASN A 122 -7.52 12.73 19.57
C ASN A 122 -6.79 14.03 19.94
N ILE A 123 -6.21 14.73 18.96
CA ILE A 123 -5.57 16.04 19.15
C ILE A 123 -6.59 17.07 19.63
N LYS A 124 -7.74 17.18 18.98
CA LYS A 124 -8.82 18.09 19.39
C LYS A 124 -9.35 17.80 20.79
N ALA A 125 -9.31 16.53 21.20
CA ALA A 125 -9.71 16.11 22.55
C ALA A 125 -8.57 16.27 23.58
N GLY A 126 -7.40 16.81 23.20
CA GLY A 126 -6.22 16.94 24.07
C GLY A 126 -5.60 15.60 24.48
N LYS A 127 -5.83 14.55 23.69
CA LYS A 127 -5.32 13.20 23.96
C LYS A 127 -4.12 12.92 23.08
N LEU A 128 -2.96 12.84 23.68
CA LEU A 128 -1.72 12.42 23.02
C LEU A 128 -1.47 10.95 23.28
N VAL A 129 -0.72 10.31 22.38
CA VAL A 129 -0.35 8.90 22.44
C VAL A 129 1.11 8.77 22.84
N GLY A 130 1.45 7.73 23.59
CA GLY A 130 2.81 7.48 24.07
C GLY A 130 2.90 7.46 25.59
N ALA A 131 3.99 6.89 26.11
CA ALA A 131 4.18 6.72 27.55
C ALA A 131 4.23 8.06 28.31
N LYS A 132 4.67 9.12 27.65
CA LYS A 132 4.78 10.48 28.20
C LYS A 132 3.71 11.44 27.65
N ASN A 133 2.75 10.94 26.89
CA ASN A 133 1.81 11.75 26.10
C ASN A 133 2.52 12.74 25.15
N ASP A 134 3.67 12.33 24.61
CA ASP A 134 4.56 13.13 23.77
C ASP A 134 4.50 12.70 22.28
N GLN A 135 3.76 11.64 21.97
CA GLN A 135 3.61 11.12 20.63
C GLN A 135 2.20 11.48 20.09
N ASP A 136 2.16 12.43 19.21
CA ASP A 136 1.00 12.79 18.40
C ASP A 136 1.09 12.17 16.99
N LEU A 137 0.07 12.31 16.18
CA LEU A 137 0.07 11.91 14.75
C LEU A 137 0.61 10.50 14.45
N MET A 138 0.36 9.54 15.34
CA MET A 138 0.86 8.16 15.18
C MET A 138 0.37 7.51 13.88
N ALA A 139 -0.88 7.75 13.48
CA ALA A 139 -1.42 7.24 12.23
C ALA A 139 -0.76 7.88 11.02
N ALA A 140 -0.49 9.18 11.07
CA ALA A 140 0.20 9.91 10.01
C ALA A 140 1.64 9.39 9.81
N GLY A 141 2.41 9.20 10.88
CA GLY A 141 3.76 8.64 10.80
C GLY A 141 3.79 7.25 10.16
N ASN A 142 2.89 6.36 10.58
CA ASN A 142 2.77 5.03 10.01
C ASN A 142 2.29 5.05 8.54
N ALA A 143 1.39 5.98 8.19
CA ALA A 143 0.93 6.16 6.82
C ALA A 143 2.07 6.61 5.90
N ILE A 144 2.89 7.58 6.34
CA ILE A 144 4.06 8.08 5.61
C ILE A 144 5.08 6.95 5.38
N GLU A 145 5.44 6.21 6.42
CA GLU A 145 6.41 5.12 6.33
C GLU A 145 5.96 4.03 5.33
N ARG A 146 4.70 3.60 5.41
CA ARG A 146 4.17 2.57 4.51
C ARG A 146 4.04 3.06 3.08
N SER A 147 3.58 4.31 2.88
CA SER A 147 3.52 4.90 1.54
C SER A 147 4.90 4.96 0.90
N HIS A 148 5.90 5.47 1.64
CA HIS A 148 7.26 5.56 1.13
C HIS A 148 7.80 4.19 0.70
N LYS A 149 7.57 3.15 1.47
CA LYS A 149 7.98 1.80 1.13
C LYS A 149 7.31 1.30 -0.16
N ASN A 150 6.00 1.38 -0.26
CA ASN A 150 5.27 0.89 -1.43
C ASN A 150 5.63 1.70 -2.69
N ILE A 151 5.69 3.03 -2.58
CA ILE A 151 6.10 3.91 -3.69
C ILE A 151 7.50 3.55 -4.17
N SER A 152 8.47 3.42 -3.27
CA SER A 152 9.86 3.10 -3.63
C SER A 152 9.99 1.75 -4.32
N GLU A 153 9.28 0.73 -3.85
CA GLU A 153 9.34 -0.60 -4.44
C GLU A 153 8.66 -0.65 -5.82
N ILE A 154 7.52 0.05 -5.99
CA ILE A 154 6.86 0.16 -7.31
C ILE A 154 7.71 1.00 -8.26
N ALA A 155 8.34 2.09 -7.80
CA ALA A 155 9.26 2.87 -8.61
C ALA A 155 10.46 2.04 -9.09
N ASN A 156 11.00 1.17 -8.24
CA ASN A 156 12.06 0.23 -8.61
C ASN A 156 11.58 -0.78 -9.67
N LEU A 157 10.35 -1.30 -9.55
CA LEU A 157 9.77 -2.20 -10.55
C LEU A 157 9.62 -1.52 -11.91
N MET A 158 9.24 -0.24 -11.90
CA MET A 158 8.95 0.58 -13.09
C MET A 158 10.13 1.46 -13.53
N LEU A 159 11.34 1.18 -13.06
CA LEU A 159 12.51 2.04 -13.30
C LEU A 159 12.83 2.21 -14.79
N ALA A 160 12.50 1.24 -15.64
CA ALA A 160 12.66 1.32 -17.09
C ALA A 160 11.48 2.00 -17.81
N GLU A 161 10.39 2.31 -17.10
CA GLU A 161 9.19 2.90 -17.68
C GLU A 161 9.30 4.44 -17.71
N SER A 162 8.60 5.06 -18.65
CA SER A 162 8.54 6.52 -18.77
C SER A 162 7.41 7.18 -17.97
N HIS A 163 6.63 6.40 -17.23
CA HIS A 163 5.48 6.86 -16.46
C HIS A 163 5.45 6.19 -15.08
N PHE A 164 4.72 6.78 -14.13
CA PHE A 164 4.56 6.27 -12.78
C PHE A 164 3.10 6.47 -12.30
N PRO A 165 2.19 5.51 -12.59
CA PRO A 165 0.76 5.65 -12.36
C PRO A 165 0.35 5.27 -10.92
N TYR A 166 0.89 5.97 -9.92
CA TYR A 166 0.63 5.73 -8.51
C TYR A 166 -0.33 6.78 -7.95
N VAL A 167 -1.41 6.34 -7.31
CA VAL A 167 -2.45 7.18 -6.70
C VAL A 167 -2.54 6.88 -5.20
N LEU A 168 -2.56 7.93 -4.39
CA LEU A 168 -2.73 7.92 -2.94
C LEU A 168 -4.10 8.47 -2.55
#